data_2494e53b8e5c0b7314726bf0cfd47480
#
_entry.id   2494e53b8e5c0b7314726bf0cfd47480
#
_cell.length_a   1.000
_cell.length_b   1.000
_cell.length_c   1.000
_cell.angle_alpha   90.00
_cell.angle_beta   90.00
_cell.angle_gamma   90.00
#
_symmetry.space_group_name_H-M   'P 1'
#
loop_
_entity.id
_entity.type
_entity.pdbx_description
1 polymer ?
#
loop_
_entity_poly.entity_id
_entity_poly.type
_entity_poly.pdbx_seq_one_letter_code
_entity_poly.pdbx_strand_id
1 'polypeptide(L)'
;MKDQSSAETAIDKAKAMIEGGWRIVPILPKQKRPAHTGWTEREFTSEDFRPDSGIGIVTGQGIVALDVDAYCEDVSAAIVTEAMRRFGATLERVGQAPKTALFYRGLDIKKRDVTLQPTGKAPNGKQEKLEVLGNGQQIVAFGIHPDTGQPYRWKGVRPWDTFPGWVDNLLPEITQEGLDDFLNWVAAEYGEQRKLSQQAMPTIPAPVAGGWGRNALSKEVAELVRT
;
A
#
# COMPACT_ATOMS: atom_id res chain seq x y z
N MET A 1 -12.51 -23.77 40.43
CA MET A 1 -11.96 -22.52 39.89
C MET A 1 -12.26 -22.52 38.41
N LYS A 2 -13.20 -21.68 37.97
CA LYS A 2 -13.59 -21.56 36.53
C LYS A 2 -12.66 -20.57 35.90
N ASP A 3 -11.71 -21.04 35.14
CA ASP A 3 -10.96 -20.23 34.18
C ASP A 3 -11.84 -20.05 32.94
N GLN A 4 -12.70 -19.08 32.95
CA GLN A 4 -13.35 -18.55 31.76
C GLN A 4 -12.55 -17.31 31.36
N SER A 5 -11.46 -17.56 30.68
CA SER A 5 -10.89 -16.56 29.77
C SER A 5 -11.96 -16.25 28.72
N SER A 6 -12.86 -15.33 29.01
CA SER A 6 -13.83 -14.82 28.03
C SER A 6 -13.01 -14.21 26.91
N ALA A 7 -13.15 -14.75 25.70
CA ALA A 7 -12.48 -14.20 24.54
C ALA A 7 -12.79 -12.70 24.43
N GLU A 8 -11.75 -11.86 24.38
CA GLU A 8 -11.89 -10.39 24.25
C GLU A 8 -12.78 -10.04 23.08
N THR A 9 -13.82 -9.25 23.33
CA THR A 9 -14.78 -8.81 22.32
C THR A 9 -14.19 -7.71 21.43
N ALA A 10 -14.86 -7.39 20.34
CA ALA A 10 -14.50 -6.23 19.52
C ALA A 10 -14.55 -4.91 20.33
N ILE A 11 -15.46 -4.81 21.31
CA ILE A 11 -15.62 -3.65 22.18
C ILE A 11 -14.39 -3.49 23.09
N ASP A 12 -13.91 -4.59 23.72
CA ASP A 12 -12.74 -4.57 24.60
C ASP A 12 -11.49 -4.15 23.81
N LYS A 13 -11.32 -4.70 22.61
CA LYS A 13 -10.21 -4.35 21.72
C LYS A 13 -10.29 -2.91 21.24
N ALA A 14 -11.48 -2.43 20.87
CA ALA A 14 -11.69 -1.05 20.47
C ALA A 14 -11.31 -0.08 21.59
N LYS A 15 -11.74 -0.38 22.84
CA LYS A 15 -11.38 0.42 24.02
C LYS A 15 -9.87 0.49 24.20
N ALA A 16 -9.18 -0.66 24.20
CA ALA A 16 -7.73 -0.73 24.36
C ALA A 16 -7.00 0.02 23.23
N MET A 17 -7.45 -0.10 21.99
CA MET A 17 -6.86 0.61 20.84
C MET A 17 -7.02 2.12 20.98
N ILE A 18 -8.19 2.62 21.37
CA ILE A 18 -8.44 4.06 21.59
C ILE A 18 -7.53 4.59 22.70
N GLU A 19 -7.43 3.87 23.83
CA GLU A 19 -6.53 4.21 24.94
C GLU A 19 -5.05 4.21 24.50
N GLY A 20 -4.70 3.34 23.54
CA GLY A 20 -3.37 3.28 22.93
C GLY A 20 -3.08 4.41 21.91
N GLY A 21 -4.06 5.26 21.61
CA GLY A 21 -3.91 6.37 20.66
C GLY A 21 -4.30 6.04 19.21
N TRP A 22 -4.91 4.87 18.97
CA TRP A 22 -5.38 4.52 17.65
C TRP A 22 -6.69 5.23 17.30
N ARG A 23 -6.75 5.81 16.12
CA ARG A 23 -8.01 6.23 15.52
C ARG A 23 -8.61 5.05 14.77
N ILE A 24 -9.80 4.62 15.19
CA ILE A 24 -10.42 3.41 14.67
C ILE A 24 -11.85 3.66 14.18
N VAL A 25 -12.36 2.71 13.38
CA VAL A 25 -13.72 2.75 12.81
C VAL A 25 -14.36 1.37 12.89
N PRO A 26 -15.68 1.27 13.27
CA PRO A 26 -16.40 0.02 13.20
C PRO A 26 -16.52 -0.47 11.75
N ILE A 27 -16.20 -1.76 11.53
CA ILE A 27 -16.33 -2.43 10.25
C ILE A 27 -17.51 -3.40 10.31
N LEU A 28 -18.29 -3.46 9.25
CA LEU A 28 -19.37 -4.44 9.15
C LEU A 28 -18.85 -5.87 9.23
N PRO A 29 -19.54 -6.79 9.93
CA PRO A 29 -19.11 -8.17 10.10
C PRO A 29 -18.79 -8.83 8.75
N LYS A 30 -17.63 -9.51 8.66
CA LYS A 30 -17.14 -10.21 7.45
C LYS A 30 -17.03 -9.31 6.20
N GLN A 31 -16.78 -8.01 6.39
CA GLN A 31 -16.59 -7.04 5.32
C GLN A 31 -15.30 -6.23 5.54
N LYS A 32 -14.96 -5.41 4.54
CA LYS A 32 -13.89 -4.39 4.64
C LYS A 32 -14.45 -2.97 4.73
N ARG A 33 -15.78 -2.84 4.75
CA ARG A 33 -16.48 -1.56 4.68
C ARG A 33 -16.80 -1.03 6.08
N PRO A 34 -16.51 0.25 6.37
CA PRO A 34 -16.97 0.93 7.56
C PRO A 34 -18.49 0.85 7.73
N ALA A 35 -18.95 0.70 8.97
CA ALA A 35 -20.37 0.58 9.30
C ALA A 35 -21.13 1.91 9.15
N HIS A 36 -20.42 3.04 9.15
CA HIS A 36 -20.99 4.37 9.10
C HIS A 36 -20.51 5.15 7.87
N THR A 37 -21.38 5.99 7.32
CA THR A 37 -21.00 7.02 6.33
C THR A 37 -20.35 8.21 7.05
N GLY A 38 -19.53 8.98 6.34
CA GLY A 38 -18.81 10.12 6.93
C GLY A 38 -17.78 9.74 8.02
N TRP A 39 -17.36 8.49 8.05
CA TRP A 39 -16.44 7.95 9.04
C TRP A 39 -15.07 8.64 9.06
N THR A 40 -14.66 9.29 7.98
CA THR A 40 -13.40 10.03 7.88
C THR A 40 -13.36 11.27 8.77
N GLU A 41 -14.51 11.85 9.07
CA GLU A 41 -14.66 13.08 9.84
C GLU A 41 -15.16 12.82 11.27
N ARG A 42 -15.52 11.56 11.57
CA ARG A 42 -16.07 11.17 12.87
C ARG A 42 -15.02 10.49 13.73
N GLU A 43 -14.99 10.84 15.00
CA GLU A 43 -14.35 10.05 16.05
C GLU A 43 -15.32 9.03 16.60
N PHE A 44 -14.82 7.83 16.89
CA PHE A 44 -15.59 6.72 17.43
C PHE A 44 -15.10 6.39 18.82
N THR A 45 -16.04 6.00 19.68
CA THR A 45 -15.78 5.45 21.01
C THR A 45 -16.00 3.94 21.01
N SER A 46 -15.62 3.24 22.08
CA SER A 46 -15.88 1.81 22.21
C SER A 46 -17.37 1.45 22.17
N GLU A 47 -18.26 2.38 22.50
CA GLU A 47 -19.72 2.20 22.49
C GLU A 47 -20.31 2.15 21.06
N ASP A 48 -19.57 2.65 20.06
CA ASP A 48 -19.97 2.55 18.65
C ASP A 48 -19.77 1.15 18.07
N PHE A 49 -19.07 0.26 18.79
CA PHE A 49 -18.76 -1.10 18.34
C PHE A 49 -19.77 -2.11 18.89
N ARG A 50 -20.07 -3.13 18.10
CA ARG A 50 -20.83 -4.30 18.55
C ARG A 50 -19.87 -5.47 18.81
N PRO A 51 -20.27 -6.47 19.59
CA PRO A 51 -19.42 -7.63 19.85
C PRO A 51 -18.92 -8.36 18.60
N ASP A 52 -19.70 -8.32 17.50
CA ASP A 52 -19.40 -8.95 16.20
C ASP A 52 -18.81 -7.99 15.16
N SER A 53 -18.59 -6.73 15.51
CA SER A 53 -17.94 -5.75 14.62
C SER A 53 -16.52 -6.16 14.26
N GLY A 54 -16.09 -5.83 13.03
CA GLY A 54 -14.68 -5.66 12.76
C GLY A 54 -14.18 -4.31 13.26
N ILE A 55 -12.87 -4.14 13.31
CA ILE A 55 -12.20 -2.88 13.65
C ILE A 55 -11.30 -2.51 12.48
N GLY A 56 -11.46 -1.30 11.94
CA GLY A 56 -10.55 -0.68 10.99
C GLY A 56 -9.67 0.35 11.69
N ILE A 57 -8.39 0.41 11.35
CA ILE A 57 -7.51 1.52 11.71
C ILE A 57 -7.68 2.59 10.64
N VAL A 58 -8.00 3.82 11.05
CA VAL A 58 -8.06 4.98 10.17
C VAL A 58 -6.65 5.46 9.93
N THR A 59 -6.25 5.57 8.68
CA THR A 59 -4.94 6.09 8.26
C THR A 59 -5.01 7.57 7.91
N GLY A 60 -3.86 8.22 7.92
CA GLY A 60 -3.74 9.67 7.97
C GLY A 60 -3.67 10.18 9.40
N GLN A 61 -3.47 11.48 9.57
CA GLN A 61 -3.33 12.12 10.89
C GLN A 61 -2.28 11.42 11.79
N GLY A 62 -1.16 11.06 11.20
CA GLY A 62 -0.05 10.42 11.90
C GLY A 62 0.12 8.92 11.65
N ILE A 63 -0.87 8.22 11.08
CA ILE A 63 -0.77 6.78 10.78
C ILE A 63 -0.70 6.53 9.27
N VAL A 64 0.24 5.70 8.86
CA VAL A 64 0.41 5.22 7.48
C VAL A 64 0.43 3.70 7.49
N ALA A 65 -0.28 3.06 6.55
CA ALA A 65 -0.13 1.64 6.31
C ALA A 65 0.43 1.37 4.91
N LEU A 66 1.37 0.44 4.84
CA LEU A 66 1.87 -0.14 3.59
C LEU A 66 1.17 -1.48 3.40
N ASP A 67 0.21 -1.55 2.48
CA ASP A 67 -0.57 -2.77 2.19
C ASP A 67 0.06 -3.49 0.99
N VAL A 68 0.74 -4.61 1.26
CA VAL A 68 1.46 -5.42 0.27
C VAL A 68 0.51 -6.48 -0.28
N ASP A 69 -0.16 -6.16 -1.35
CA ASP A 69 -1.08 -7.04 -2.08
C ASP A 69 -0.33 -7.88 -3.14
N ALA A 70 0.74 -8.59 -2.72
CA ALA A 70 1.48 -9.53 -3.55
C ALA A 70 1.06 -10.98 -3.23
N TYR A 71 0.79 -11.80 -4.24
CA TYR A 71 0.43 -13.21 -4.09
C TYR A 71 1.64 -14.16 -4.16
N CYS A 72 2.80 -13.68 -4.53
CA CYS A 72 4.06 -14.41 -4.44
C CYS A 72 4.70 -14.16 -3.08
N GLU A 73 5.00 -15.26 -2.35
CA GLU A 73 5.59 -15.19 -1.01
C GLU A 73 6.95 -14.48 -1.03
N ASP A 74 7.82 -14.82 -2.00
CA ASP A 74 9.14 -14.21 -2.13
C ASP A 74 9.06 -12.70 -2.37
N VAL A 75 8.14 -12.25 -3.24
CA VAL A 75 7.93 -10.82 -3.53
C VAL A 75 7.39 -10.10 -2.30
N SER A 76 6.36 -10.68 -1.64
CA SER A 76 5.81 -10.10 -0.41
C SER A 76 6.88 -9.98 0.67
N ALA A 77 7.63 -11.05 0.91
CA ALA A 77 8.70 -11.08 1.92
C ALA A 77 9.83 -10.09 1.61
N ALA A 78 10.23 -9.96 0.36
CA ALA A 78 11.26 -9.00 -0.06
C ALA A 78 10.83 -7.55 0.17
N ILE A 79 9.60 -7.19 -0.22
CA ILE A 79 9.04 -5.84 0.01
C ILE A 79 8.95 -5.54 1.51
N VAL A 80 8.45 -6.49 2.32
CA VAL A 80 8.36 -6.35 3.79
C VAL A 80 9.75 -6.17 4.41
N THR A 81 10.71 -7.00 4.02
CA THR A 81 12.09 -6.95 4.53
C THR A 81 12.73 -5.60 4.23
N GLU A 82 12.58 -5.11 2.99
CA GLU A 82 13.16 -3.82 2.60
C GLU A 82 12.46 -2.64 3.29
N ALA A 83 11.13 -2.69 3.48
CA ALA A 83 10.42 -1.68 4.26
C ALA A 83 10.93 -1.63 5.70
N MET A 84 11.04 -2.78 6.36
CA MET A 84 11.54 -2.85 7.74
C MET A 84 13.02 -2.45 7.85
N ARG A 85 13.83 -2.74 6.85
CA ARG A 85 15.25 -2.32 6.79
C ARG A 85 15.39 -0.80 6.70
N ARG A 86 14.51 -0.13 5.91
CA ARG A 86 14.55 1.33 5.71
C ARG A 86 13.93 2.10 6.86
N PHE A 87 12.78 1.63 7.33
CA PHE A 87 11.93 2.38 8.25
C PHE A 87 11.93 1.84 9.69
N GLY A 88 12.51 0.66 9.90
CA GLY A 88 12.49 -0.01 11.19
C GLY A 88 11.41 -1.09 11.30
N ALA A 89 11.62 -2.01 12.25
CA ALA A 89 10.65 -3.05 12.58
C ALA A 89 9.35 -2.44 13.10
N THR A 90 8.23 -2.99 12.66
CA THR A 90 6.90 -2.45 12.95
C THR A 90 5.85 -3.54 13.08
N LEU A 91 4.62 -3.16 13.34
CA LEU A 91 3.48 -4.06 13.38
C LEU A 91 3.18 -4.63 11.99
N GLU A 92 2.96 -5.92 11.93
CA GLU A 92 2.62 -6.63 10.71
C GLU A 92 1.30 -7.39 10.86
N ARG A 93 0.33 -7.10 9.98
CA ARG A 93 -0.99 -7.73 9.95
C ARG A 93 -1.18 -8.56 8.69
N VAL A 94 -1.63 -9.80 8.83
CA VAL A 94 -1.94 -10.72 7.74
C VAL A 94 -3.44 -10.97 7.66
N GLY A 95 -4.07 -10.65 6.52
CA GLY A 95 -5.46 -10.99 6.24
C GLY A 95 -5.57 -12.25 5.39
N GLN A 96 -4.83 -12.30 4.30
CA GLN A 96 -4.74 -13.41 3.37
C GLN A 96 -3.27 -13.59 2.96
N ALA A 97 -2.59 -14.56 3.59
CA ALA A 97 -1.18 -14.83 3.25
C ALA A 97 -1.01 -15.12 1.74
N PRO A 98 0.10 -14.69 1.12
CA PRO A 98 1.24 -13.99 1.72
C PRO A 98 1.06 -12.47 1.84
N LYS A 99 -0.11 -11.93 1.48
CA LYS A 99 -0.41 -10.49 1.56
C LYS A 99 -0.36 -10.01 3.01
N THR A 100 0.24 -8.86 3.22
CA THR A 100 0.48 -8.32 4.55
C THR A 100 0.43 -6.80 4.56
N ALA A 101 0.19 -6.22 5.73
CA ALA A 101 0.23 -4.78 5.93
C ALA A 101 1.16 -4.41 7.08
N LEU A 102 1.93 -3.34 6.87
CA LEU A 102 2.86 -2.76 7.84
C LEU A 102 2.34 -1.39 8.28
N PHE A 103 2.58 -1.03 9.54
CA PHE A 103 2.06 0.21 10.13
C PHE A 103 3.20 1.10 10.61
N TYR A 104 3.14 2.38 10.23
CA TYR A 104 4.17 3.37 10.52
C TYR A 104 3.52 4.69 10.94
N ARG A 105 4.31 5.60 11.51
CA ARG A 105 3.90 7.00 11.65
C ARG A 105 4.32 7.78 10.41
N GLY A 106 3.54 8.78 10.06
CA GLY A 106 3.87 9.71 8.98
C GLY A 106 2.81 10.79 8.85
N LEU A 107 3.25 12.03 8.67
CA LEU A 107 2.37 13.19 8.50
C LEU A 107 2.14 13.47 7.00
N ASP A 108 0.91 13.89 6.68
CA ASP A 108 0.50 14.34 5.35
C ASP A 108 0.79 13.38 4.18
N ILE A 109 0.93 12.09 4.51
CA ILE A 109 1.12 11.06 3.50
C ILE A 109 -0.19 10.83 2.74
N LYS A 110 -0.14 11.00 1.42
CA LYS A 110 -1.27 10.75 0.53
C LYS A 110 -1.32 9.30 0.09
N LYS A 111 -2.52 8.83 -0.26
CA LYS A 111 -2.68 7.53 -0.91
C LYS A 111 -1.88 7.49 -2.21
N ARG A 112 -1.10 6.40 -2.37
CA ARG A 112 -0.36 6.06 -3.60
C ARG A 112 -0.30 4.56 -3.75
N ASP A 113 0.02 4.09 -4.94
CA ASP A 113 0.24 2.67 -5.21
C ASP A 113 1.33 2.46 -6.25
N VAL A 114 1.94 1.29 -6.19
CA VAL A 114 2.82 0.75 -7.21
C VAL A 114 2.20 -0.55 -7.69
N THR A 115 1.81 -0.60 -8.96
CA THR A 115 1.36 -1.84 -9.61
C THR A 115 2.56 -2.77 -9.74
N LEU A 116 2.43 -3.99 -9.24
CA LEU A 116 3.47 -5.02 -9.32
C LEU A 116 3.31 -5.84 -10.59
N GLN A 117 4.41 -6.41 -11.06
CA GLN A 117 4.37 -7.38 -12.15
C GLN A 117 3.53 -8.58 -11.74
N PRO A 118 2.64 -9.07 -12.62
CA PRO A 118 1.84 -10.24 -12.32
C PRO A 118 2.74 -11.47 -12.09
N THR A 119 2.62 -12.05 -10.89
CA THR A 119 3.37 -13.28 -10.54
C THR A 119 2.73 -14.56 -11.07
N GLY A 120 1.53 -14.44 -11.66
CA GLY A 120 0.71 -15.57 -12.08
C GLY A 120 0.03 -16.32 -10.92
N LYS A 121 0.23 -15.88 -9.68
CA LYS A 121 -0.37 -16.48 -8.47
C LYS A 121 -1.66 -15.78 -8.03
N ALA A 122 -1.93 -14.59 -8.56
CA ALA A 122 -3.14 -13.84 -8.25
C ALA A 122 -4.39 -14.53 -8.82
N PRO A 123 -5.43 -14.79 -8.02
CA PRO A 123 -6.65 -15.43 -8.51
C PRO A 123 -7.42 -14.48 -9.44
N ASN A 124 -7.97 -15.03 -10.52
CA ASN A 124 -8.89 -14.33 -11.43
C ASN A 124 -8.36 -13.00 -12.00
N GLY A 125 -7.06 -12.90 -12.25
CA GLY A 125 -6.46 -11.70 -12.83
C GLY A 125 -6.49 -10.48 -11.90
N LYS A 126 -6.63 -10.68 -10.58
CA LYS A 126 -6.49 -9.60 -9.60
C LYS A 126 -5.12 -8.95 -9.76
N GLN A 127 -5.10 -7.62 -9.81
CA GLN A 127 -3.89 -6.85 -9.88
C GLN A 127 -3.12 -6.95 -8.56
N GLU A 128 -1.83 -7.24 -8.65
CA GLU A 128 -0.91 -7.20 -7.53
C GLU A 128 -0.37 -5.78 -7.39
N LYS A 129 -0.25 -5.29 -6.16
CA LYS A 129 0.21 -3.92 -5.88
C LYS A 129 0.75 -3.74 -4.47
N LEU A 130 1.55 -2.72 -4.29
CA LEU A 130 1.82 -2.11 -3.00
C LEU A 130 0.98 -0.84 -2.89
N GLU A 131 0.13 -0.74 -1.87
CA GLU A 131 -0.64 0.47 -1.57
C GLU A 131 -0.08 1.18 -0.35
N VAL A 132 0.09 2.49 -0.46
CA VAL A 132 0.30 3.40 0.66
C VAL A 132 -1.05 3.95 1.07
N LEU A 133 -1.52 3.56 2.23
CA LEU A 133 -2.76 4.05 2.81
C LEU A 133 -2.44 5.22 3.74
N GLY A 134 -2.65 6.42 3.24
CA GLY A 134 -2.43 7.69 3.95
C GLY A 134 -3.75 8.35 4.35
N ASN A 135 -3.83 9.66 4.15
CA ASN A 135 -4.98 10.46 4.57
C ASN A 135 -6.32 9.94 4.00
N GLY A 136 -7.34 9.83 4.85
CA GLY A 136 -8.70 9.50 4.46
C GLY A 136 -8.93 8.04 4.06
N GLN A 137 -8.01 7.14 4.44
CA GLN A 137 -8.15 5.71 4.20
C GLN A 137 -8.35 4.93 5.50
N GLN A 138 -8.63 3.64 5.41
CA GLN A 138 -8.68 2.74 6.56
C GLN A 138 -8.20 1.34 6.15
N ILE A 139 -7.76 0.56 7.11
CA ILE A 139 -7.36 -0.82 6.92
C ILE A 139 -7.92 -1.69 8.05
N VAL A 140 -8.49 -2.85 7.72
CA VAL A 140 -9.08 -3.72 8.73
C VAL A 140 -7.98 -4.33 9.60
N ALA A 141 -8.10 -4.10 10.91
CA ALA A 141 -7.19 -4.58 11.94
C ALA A 141 -7.70 -5.86 12.63
N PHE A 142 -9.02 -5.96 12.84
CA PHE A 142 -9.66 -7.08 13.53
C PHE A 142 -10.97 -7.46 12.83
N GLY A 143 -11.32 -8.73 12.88
CA GLY A 143 -12.54 -9.28 12.30
C GLY A 143 -12.24 -10.48 11.40
N ILE A 144 -13.23 -10.89 10.60
CA ILE A 144 -13.12 -12.00 9.66
C ILE A 144 -12.88 -11.45 8.25
N HIS A 145 -11.83 -11.95 7.59
CA HIS A 145 -11.52 -11.57 6.22
C HIS A 145 -12.59 -12.13 5.25
N PRO A 146 -13.22 -11.31 4.41
CA PRO A 146 -14.37 -11.73 3.59
C PRO A 146 -14.03 -12.87 2.61
N ASP A 147 -12.86 -12.82 1.98
CA ASP A 147 -12.50 -13.80 0.94
C ASP A 147 -12.00 -15.14 1.51
N THR A 148 -11.41 -15.14 2.70
CA THR A 148 -10.83 -16.34 3.32
C THR A 148 -11.72 -16.96 4.40
N GLY A 149 -12.66 -16.19 4.96
CA GLY A 149 -13.44 -16.60 6.12
C GLY A 149 -12.61 -16.76 7.40
N GLN A 150 -11.34 -16.38 7.40
CA GLN A 150 -10.43 -16.51 8.54
C GLN A 150 -10.25 -15.16 9.24
N PRO A 151 -9.93 -15.14 10.54
CA PRO A 151 -9.64 -13.90 11.24
C PRO A 151 -8.35 -13.26 10.72
N TYR A 152 -8.30 -11.93 10.74
CA TYR A 152 -7.05 -11.19 10.56
C TYR A 152 -6.08 -11.54 11.70
N ARG A 153 -4.81 -11.74 11.37
CA ARG A 153 -3.76 -12.13 12.31
C ARG A 153 -2.64 -11.08 12.34
N TRP A 154 -2.01 -10.94 13.49
CA TRP A 154 -0.85 -10.08 13.69
C TRP A 154 0.37 -10.95 13.97
N LYS A 155 1.52 -10.53 13.45
CA LYS A 155 2.80 -11.16 13.79
C LYS A 155 3.38 -10.44 15.01
N GLY A 156 3.44 -11.13 16.12
CA GLY A 156 3.91 -10.54 17.38
C GLY A 156 2.85 -9.69 18.08
N VAL A 157 3.19 -8.45 18.40
CA VAL A 157 2.34 -7.51 19.16
C VAL A 157 1.10 -7.10 18.35
N ARG A 158 -0.03 -6.97 19.02
CA ARG A 158 -1.30 -6.55 18.40
C ARG A 158 -1.65 -5.12 18.85
N PRO A 159 -2.41 -4.35 18.05
CA PRO A 159 -2.76 -2.97 18.40
C PRO A 159 -3.51 -2.82 19.74
N TRP A 160 -4.21 -3.85 20.20
CA TRP A 160 -4.93 -3.85 21.46
C TRP A 160 -4.14 -4.41 22.65
N ASP A 161 -2.91 -4.90 22.43
CA ASP A 161 -1.98 -5.27 23.53
C ASP A 161 -1.25 -4.05 24.09
N THR A 162 -1.78 -2.88 23.91
CA THR A 162 -1.11 -1.59 24.04
C THR A 162 -1.40 -0.88 25.36
N PHE A 163 -0.60 0.14 25.65
CA PHE A 163 -0.77 1.06 26.79
C PHE A 163 -0.95 2.50 26.26
N PRO A 164 -1.43 3.45 27.08
CA PRO A 164 -1.64 4.83 26.67
C PRO A 164 -0.40 5.45 25.98
N GLY A 165 -0.62 6.11 24.82
CA GLY A 165 0.46 6.74 24.04
C GLY A 165 1.34 5.77 23.24
N TRP A 166 0.91 4.53 23.08
CA TRP A 166 1.67 3.48 22.39
C TRP A 166 2.00 3.84 20.94
N VAL A 167 1.00 4.35 20.21
CA VAL A 167 1.17 4.72 18.79
C VAL A 167 2.31 5.71 18.59
N ASP A 168 2.39 6.74 19.44
CA ASP A 168 3.38 7.80 19.32
C ASP A 168 4.81 7.35 19.66
N ASN A 169 4.93 6.33 20.49
CA ASN A 169 6.21 5.90 21.04
C ASN A 169 6.81 4.68 20.34
N LEU A 170 6.00 3.82 19.73
CA LEU A 170 6.46 2.52 19.24
C LEU A 170 6.42 2.35 17.73
N LEU A 171 5.57 3.10 16.99
CA LEU A 171 5.61 3.02 15.54
C LEU A 171 6.78 3.84 15.00
N PRO A 172 7.65 3.24 14.19
CA PRO A 172 8.69 3.99 13.47
C PRO A 172 8.07 5.04 12.54
N GLU A 173 8.81 6.10 12.29
CA GLU A 173 8.36 7.19 11.43
C GLU A 173 8.84 7.02 10.00
N ILE A 174 7.95 7.28 9.05
CA ILE A 174 8.25 7.37 7.62
C ILE A 174 8.23 8.84 7.21
N THR A 175 9.32 9.31 6.62
CA THR A 175 9.36 10.60 5.93
C THR A 175 8.83 10.46 4.51
N GLN A 176 8.35 11.57 3.93
CA GLN A 176 7.91 11.61 2.53
C GLN A 176 9.03 11.18 1.57
N GLU A 177 10.25 11.70 1.77
CA GLU A 177 11.42 11.37 0.96
C GLU A 177 11.79 9.89 1.04
N GLY A 178 11.89 9.34 2.25
CA GLY A 178 12.18 7.90 2.44
C GLY A 178 11.12 7.00 1.82
N LEU A 179 9.84 7.42 1.87
CA LEU A 179 8.75 6.71 1.23
C LEU A 179 8.86 6.77 -0.30
N ASP A 180 9.21 7.93 -0.87
CA ASP A 180 9.41 8.09 -2.32
C ASP A 180 10.55 7.19 -2.81
N ASP A 181 11.66 7.15 -2.11
CA ASP A 181 12.79 6.28 -2.42
C ASP A 181 12.43 4.80 -2.33
N PHE A 182 11.63 4.42 -1.32
CA PHE A 182 11.15 3.05 -1.18
C PHE A 182 10.21 2.66 -2.33
N LEU A 183 9.24 3.51 -2.68
CA LEU A 183 8.32 3.24 -3.79
C LEU A 183 9.04 3.17 -5.14
N ASN A 184 10.05 4.02 -5.36
CA ASN A 184 10.91 3.96 -6.54
C ASN A 184 11.66 2.63 -6.62
N TRP A 185 12.20 2.15 -5.50
CA TRP A 185 12.84 0.84 -5.44
C TRP A 185 11.85 -0.29 -5.74
N VAL A 186 10.65 -0.30 -5.12
CA VAL A 186 9.62 -1.30 -5.42
C VAL A 186 9.24 -1.28 -6.90
N ALA A 187 9.08 -0.08 -7.47
CA ALA A 187 8.74 0.07 -8.89
C ALA A 187 9.85 -0.44 -9.83
N ALA A 188 11.11 -0.25 -9.47
CA ALA A 188 12.26 -0.71 -10.24
C ALA A 188 12.41 -2.24 -10.20
N GLU A 189 12.25 -2.85 -9.02
CA GLU A 189 12.48 -4.29 -8.82
C GLU A 189 11.26 -5.15 -9.17
N TYR A 190 10.06 -4.66 -8.85
CA TYR A 190 8.81 -5.44 -8.91
C TYR A 190 7.70 -4.77 -9.70
N GLY A 191 7.87 -3.52 -10.13
CA GLY A 191 6.83 -2.77 -10.83
C GLY A 191 6.52 -3.33 -12.21
N GLU A 192 5.25 -3.24 -12.62
CA GLU A 192 4.85 -3.57 -13.97
C GLU A 192 5.58 -2.66 -14.96
N GLN A 193 6.43 -3.25 -15.79
CA GLN A 193 7.05 -2.53 -16.89
C GLN A 193 5.94 -2.13 -17.87
N ARG A 194 5.63 -0.85 -17.97
CA ARG A 194 4.81 -0.37 -19.09
C ARG A 194 5.49 -0.86 -20.36
N LYS A 195 4.84 -1.78 -21.08
CA LYS A 195 5.18 -2.03 -22.47
C LYS A 195 5.13 -0.67 -23.13
N LEU A 196 6.28 -0.11 -23.46
CA LEU A 196 6.35 1.01 -24.38
C LEU A 196 5.53 0.53 -25.58
N SER A 197 4.31 1.07 -25.72
CA SER A 197 3.56 0.88 -26.96
C SER A 197 4.56 1.24 -28.03
N GLN A 198 4.85 0.31 -28.93
CA GLN A 198 5.54 0.61 -30.16
C GLN A 198 4.68 1.68 -30.82
N GLN A 199 4.94 2.93 -30.49
CA GLN A 199 4.55 4.03 -31.35
C GLN A 199 5.19 3.64 -32.67
N ALA A 200 4.32 3.31 -33.63
CA ALA A 200 4.73 3.07 -34.97
C ALA A 200 5.74 4.17 -35.32
N MET A 201 6.99 3.79 -35.58
CA MET A 201 7.96 4.75 -36.05
C MET A 201 7.27 5.49 -37.20
N PRO A 202 7.29 6.84 -37.19
CA PRO A 202 6.70 7.59 -38.29
C PRO A 202 7.27 6.99 -39.56
N THR A 203 6.40 6.45 -40.40
CA THR A 203 6.78 5.91 -41.70
C THR A 203 7.40 7.08 -42.45
N ILE A 204 8.72 7.08 -42.60
CA ILE A 204 9.40 8.08 -43.44
C ILE A 204 8.79 7.87 -44.81
N PRO A 205 8.10 8.87 -45.39
CA PRO A 205 7.56 8.71 -46.73
C PRO A 205 8.69 8.38 -47.66
N ALA A 206 8.51 7.34 -48.47
CA ALA A 206 9.49 7.01 -49.51
C ALA A 206 9.81 8.26 -50.32
N PRO A 207 11.08 8.54 -50.63
CA PRO A 207 11.46 9.71 -51.39
C PRO A 207 10.72 9.66 -52.72
N VAL A 208 9.88 10.67 -52.99
CA VAL A 208 9.19 10.85 -54.26
C VAL A 208 10.28 10.98 -55.30
N ALA A 209 10.32 10.05 -56.24
CA ALA A 209 11.22 10.10 -57.40
C ALA A 209 10.79 11.28 -58.29
N GLY A 210 11.24 12.47 -57.95
CA GLY A 210 11.06 13.71 -58.68
C GLY A 210 12.40 14.45 -58.70
N GLY A 211 13.02 14.50 -59.83
CA GLY A 211 14.40 14.91 -60.07
C GLY A 211 14.72 16.39 -59.83
N TRP A 212 14.84 16.81 -58.57
CA TRP A 212 15.28 18.17 -58.22
C TRP A 212 16.34 18.23 -57.09
N GLY A 213 17.04 17.15 -56.78
CA GLY A 213 17.94 17.11 -55.62
C GLY A 213 19.44 16.94 -55.87
N ARG A 214 19.91 16.88 -57.10
CA ARG A 214 21.34 16.56 -57.34
C ARG A 214 22.27 17.77 -57.49
N ASN A 215 21.76 18.97 -57.64
CA ASN A 215 22.60 20.16 -57.84
C ASN A 215 22.82 21.03 -56.60
N ALA A 216 22.14 20.80 -55.49
CA ALA A 216 22.30 21.60 -54.27
C ALA A 216 23.42 21.08 -53.34
N LEU A 217 23.57 19.75 -53.23
CA LEU A 217 24.59 19.16 -52.34
C LEU A 217 26.04 19.25 -52.86
N SER A 218 26.25 19.47 -54.15
CA SER A 218 27.59 19.60 -54.73
C SER A 218 28.26 20.96 -54.51
N LYS A 219 27.50 21.98 -54.13
CA LYS A 219 28.06 23.32 -53.86
C LYS A 219 28.48 23.53 -52.41
N GLU A 220 27.77 22.94 -51.45
CA GLU A 220 28.12 23.09 -50.03
C GLU A 220 29.31 22.25 -49.59
N VAL A 221 29.51 21.07 -50.18
CA VAL A 221 30.69 20.24 -49.90
C VAL A 221 31.99 20.82 -50.47
N ALA A 222 31.93 21.62 -51.54
CA ALA A 222 33.10 22.25 -52.12
C ALA A 222 33.60 23.48 -51.34
N GLU A 223 32.80 24.09 -50.50
CA GLU A 223 33.19 25.21 -49.63
C GLU A 223 33.84 24.77 -48.31
N LEU A 224 33.51 23.60 -47.80
CA LEU A 224 34.05 23.07 -46.53
C LEU A 224 35.46 22.45 -46.64
N VAL A 225 36.01 22.28 -47.83
CA VAL A 225 37.36 21.71 -48.07
C VAL A 225 38.40 22.80 -48.38
N ARG A 226 38.04 24.09 -48.30
CA ARG A 226 38.94 25.22 -48.59
C ARG A 226 39.23 26.17 -47.42
N THR A 227 38.99 25.67 -46.18
CA THR A 227 39.44 26.42 -44.94
C THR A 227 40.35 25.54 -44.13
#